data_4094cb95c1e67310d59d811361b283b5
#
_entry.id   4094cb95c1e67310d59d811361b283b5
#
_cell.length_a   1.000
_cell.length_b   1.000
_cell.length_c   1.000
_cell.angle_alpha   90.00
_cell.angle_beta   90.00
_cell.angle_gamma   90.00
#
_symmetry.space_group_name_H-M   'P 1'
#
loop_
_entity.id
_entity.type
_entity.pdbx_description
1 polymer ?
#
loop_
_entity_poly.entity_id
_entity_poly.type
_entity_poly.pdbx_seq_one_letter_code
_entity_poly.pdbx_strand_id
1 'polypeptide(L)'
;MKAVVCIVGKSDVGKTTFLEKLVPELKRRGYRVAVIKHDSHDFQIDHPGKDTWRLAQAGSDLVIISSPHKMALIELVAEELSLNFLASLVESRVDIILAEGYKRSDKPKIEISRSELGSELLCSENELMAIVSDRQFPFAVPHFALDDAAGVADLLTPLIEQSR
;
A
#
# COMPACT_ATOMS: atom_id res chain seq x y z
N MET A 1 2.40 14.74 -9.72
CA MET A 1 2.68 13.55 -8.86
C MET A 1 1.34 12.99 -8.43
N LYS A 2 1.13 11.71 -8.64
CA LYS A 2 -0.13 11.05 -8.27
C LYS A 2 -0.32 10.96 -6.76
N ALA A 3 -1.57 10.82 -6.32
CA ALA A 3 -1.88 10.63 -4.90
C ALA A 3 -1.21 9.35 -4.37
N VAL A 4 -0.46 9.49 -3.29
CA VAL A 4 0.13 8.38 -2.53
C VAL A 4 -0.44 8.42 -1.13
N VAL A 5 -1.07 7.32 -0.67
CA VAL A 5 -1.67 7.20 0.65
C VAL A 5 -1.14 5.95 1.33
N CYS A 6 -0.63 6.10 2.56
CA CYS A 6 -0.12 4.99 3.34
C CYS A 6 -1.23 4.35 4.17
N ILE A 7 -1.34 3.03 4.08
CA ILE A 7 -2.21 2.22 4.94
C ILE A 7 -1.33 1.63 6.04
N VAL A 8 -1.50 2.14 7.25
CA VAL A 8 -0.63 1.82 8.39
C VAL A 8 -1.42 1.12 9.50
N GLY A 9 -0.73 0.62 10.49
CA GLY A 9 -1.30 -0.09 11.64
C GLY A 9 -0.37 -1.19 12.13
N LYS A 10 -0.65 -1.73 13.30
CA LYS A 10 0.12 -2.82 13.92
C LYS A 10 0.21 -4.05 13.01
N SER A 11 1.16 -4.94 13.29
CA SER A 11 1.19 -6.24 12.61
C SER A 11 -0.14 -6.98 12.83
N ASP A 12 -0.57 -7.71 11.83
CA ASP A 12 -1.77 -8.57 11.85
C ASP A 12 -3.10 -7.85 12.13
N VAL A 13 -3.11 -6.50 12.10
CA VAL A 13 -4.34 -5.71 12.33
C VAL A 13 -5.35 -5.79 11.18
N GLY A 14 -4.97 -6.36 10.02
CA GLY A 14 -5.85 -6.52 8.86
C GLY A 14 -5.66 -5.46 7.77
N LYS A 15 -4.48 -4.85 7.65
CA LYS A 15 -4.15 -3.91 6.55
C LYS A 15 -4.40 -4.50 5.18
N THR A 16 -3.84 -5.68 4.92
CA THR A 16 -4.01 -6.39 3.65
C THR A 16 -5.49 -6.75 3.42
N THR A 17 -6.18 -7.25 4.45
CA THR A 17 -7.61 -7.57 4.37
C THR A 17 -8.48 -6.35 4.04
N PHE A 18 -8.13 -5.18 4.57
CA PHE A 18 -8.82 -3.94 4.22
C PHE A 18 -8.51 -3.52 2.78
N LEU A 19 -7.26 -3.61 2.35
CA LEU A 19 -6.86 -3.33 0.96
C LEU A 19 -7.55 -4.25 -0.05
N GLU A 20 -7.78 -5.52 0.29
CA GLU A 20 -8.56 -6.47 -0.52
C GLU A 20 -10.01 -6.04 -0.76
N LYS A 21 -10.55 -5.15 0.09
CA LYS A 21 -11.87 -4.53 -0.10
C LYS A 21 -11.78 -3.16 -0.79
N LEU A 22 -10.80 -2.34 -0.42
CA LEU A 22 -10.63 -0.99 -0.94
C LEU A 22 -10.22 -0.98 -2.41
N VAL A 23 -9.31 -1.85 -2.83
CA VAL A 23 -8.83 -1.92 -4.22
C VAL A 23 -9.98 -2.23 -5.20
N PRO A 24 -10.81 -3.26 -5.00
CA PRO A 24 -11.97 -3.52 -5.86
C PRO A 24 -12.95 -2.35 -5.90
N GLU A 25 -13.18 -1.67 -4.77
CA GLU A 25 -14.09 -0.51 -4.73
C GLU A 25 -13.57 0.66 -5.57
N LEU A 26 -12.27 0.99 -5.48
CA LEU A 26 -11.64 2.00 -6.33
C LEU A 26 -11.66 1.58 -7.81
N LYS A 27 -11.43 0.30 -8.10
CA LYS A 27 -11.54 -0.26 -9.46
C LYS A 27 -12.95 -0.13 -10.03
N ARG A 28 -13.99 -0.39 -9.23
CA ARG A 28 -15.41 -0.23 -9.62
C ARG A 28 -15.73 1.23 -9.96
N ARG A 29 -15.05 2.20 -9.33
CA ARG A 29 -15.16 3.64 -9.64
C ARG A 29 -14.36 4.07 -10.88
N GLY A 30 -13.66 3.14 -11.54
CA GLY A 30 -12.88 3.39 -12.76
C GLY A 30 -11.46 3.87 -12.53
N TYR A 31 -10.95 3.83 -11.29
CA TYR A 31 -9.58 4.22 -10.99
C TYR A 31 -8.59 3.08 -11.25
N ARG A 32 -7.40 3.44 -11.73
CA ARG A 32 -6.26 2.54 -11.83
C ARG A 32 -5.47 2.65 -10.51
N VAL A 33 -5.24 1.53 -9.86
CA VAL A 33 -4.64 1.46 -8.53
C VAL A 33 -3.32 0.71 -8.58
N ALA A 34 -2.27 1.26 -7.99
CA ALA A 34 -1.07 0.53 -7.62
C ALA A 34 -1.07 0.28 -6.11
N VAL A 35 -0.53 -0.85 -5.71
CA VAL A 35 -0.25 -1.16 -4.30
C VAL A 35 1.25 -1.38 -4.16
N ILE A 36 1.88 -0.67 -3.22
CA ILE A 36 3.28 -0.86 -2.83
C ILE A 36 3.24 -1.42 -1.41
N LYS A 37 3.79 -2.61 -1.20
CA LYS A 37 3.88 -3.21 0.13
C LYS A 37 5.31 -3.13 0.64
N HIS A 38 5.48 -2.60 1.84
CA HIS A 38 6.74 -2.64 2.58
C HIS A 38 6.78 -3.89 3.46
N ASP A 39 7.82 -4.67 3.32
CA ASP A 39 8.15 -5.73 4.27
C ASP A 39 9.43 -5.32 5.02
N SER A 40 9.43 -5.43 6.34
CA SER A 40 10.60 -5.13 7.17
C SER A 40 11.60 -6.29 7.22
N HIS A 41 11.27 -7.40 6.62
CA HIS A 41 12.08 -8.59 6.51
C HIS A 41 12.34 -8.93 5.05
N ASP A 42 13.36 -9.74 4.77
CA ASP A 42 13.57 -10.27 3.44
C ASP A 42 12.36 -11.11 3.00
N PHE A 43 11.98 -10.94 1.75
CA PHE A 43 10.87 -11.67 1.15
C PHE A 43 11.34 -12.50 -0.03
N GLN A 44 10.65 -13.61 -0.27
CA GLN A 44 10.84 -14.43 -1.46
C GLN A 44 9.66 -14.22 -2.41
N ILE A 45 9.95 -13.91 -3.66
CA ILE A 45 8.92 -13.65 -4.68
C ILE A 45 9.02 -14.60 -5.87
N ASP A 46 10.05 -15.40 -5.97
CA ASP A 46 10.18 -16.40 -7.04
C ASP A 46 10.17 -17.82 -6.45
N HIS A 47 9.89 -18.79 -7.29
CA HIS A 47 9.86 -20.19 -6.87
C HIS A 47 11.23 -20.85 -7.09
N PRO A 48 11.87 -21.40 -6.03
CA PRO A 48 13.12 -22.13 -6.18
C PRO A 48 13.08 -23.18 -7.28
N GLY A 49 14.11 -23.20 -8.12
CA GLY A 49 14.26 -24.15 -9.23
C GLY A 49 13.61 -23.72 -10.55
N LYS A 50 12.83 -22.64 -10.60
CA LYS A 50 12.33 -22.07 -11.85
C LYS A 50 13.43 -21.30 -12.60
N ASP A 51 13.25 -21.09 -13.89
CA ASP A 51 14.30 -20.49 -14.74
C ASP A 51 14.67 -19.07 -14.27
N THR A 52 13.70 -18.23 -13.93
CA THR A 52 13.94 -16.88 -13.40
C THR A 52 14.72 -16.92 -12.09
N TRP A 53 14.36 -17.82 -11.19
CA TRP A 53 15.10 -18.01 -9.93
C TRP A 53 16.55 -18.45 -10.20
N ARG A 54 16.74 -19.41 -11.14
CA ARG A 54 18.08 -19.89 -11.50
C ARG A 54 18.95 -18.80 -12.12
N LEU A 55 18.37 -17.91 -12.94
CA LEU A 55 19.07 -16.76 -13.53
C LEU A 55 19.50 -15.76 -12.44
N ALA A 56 18.61 -15.48 -11.47
CA ALA A 56 18.96 -14.66 -10.31
C ALA A 56 20.11 -15.28 -9.48
N GLN A 57 20.04 -16.59 -9.21
CA GLN A 57 21.11 -17.31 -8.49
C GLN A 57 22.43 -17.38 -9.27
N ALA A 58 22.39 -17.27 -10.59
CA ALA A 58 23.59 -17.19 -11.43
C ALA A 58 24.29 -15.81 -11.38
N GLY A 59 23.72 -14.84 -10.65
CA GLY A 59 24.32 -13.52 -10.39
C GLY A 59 23.75 -12.39 -11.26
N SER A 60 22.53 -12.54 -11.80
CA SER A 60 21.86 -11.44 -12.48
C SER A 60 21.35 -10.42 -11.45
N ASP A 61 21.71 -9.14 -11.61
CA ASP A 61 21.26 -8.06 -10.73
C ASP A 61 19.77 -7.76 -10.89
N LEU A 62 19.23 -8.03 -12.10
CA LEU A 62 17.83 -7.80 -12.42
C LEU A 62 17.32 -8.91 -13.34
N VAL A 63 16.14 -9.44 -13.02
CA VAL A 63 15.45 -10.44 -13.84
C VAL A 63 14.06 -9.91 -14.20
N ILE A 64 13.73 -9.95 -15.50
CA ILE A 64 12.37 -9.67 -15.99
C ILE A 64 11.79 -10.91 -16.60
N ILE A 65 10.58 -11.28 -16.18
CA ILE A 65 9.74 -12.26 -16.84
C ILE A 65 8.53 -11.57 -17.46
N SER A 66 8.23 -11.89 -18.70
CA SER A 66 7.12 -11.26 -19.42
C SER A 66 6.28 -12.33 -20.15
N SER A 67 4.98 -12.08 -20.21
CA SER A 67 3.99 -12.84 -20.96
C SER A 67 3.01 -11.86 -21.63
N PRO A 68 2.10 -12.30 -22.53
CA PRO A 68 1.13 -11.40 -23.18
C PRO A 68 0.26 -10.57 -22.21
N HIS A 69 0.08 -11.03 -20.97
CA HIS A 69 -0.85 -10.42 -20.02
C HIS A 69 -0.23 -10.03 -18.67
N LYS A 70 1.05 -10.36 -18.45
CA LYS A 70 1.71 -10.17 -17.15
C LYS A 70 3.21 -9.99 -17.30
N MET A 71 3.76 -9.12 -16.51
CA MET A 71 5.20 -9.00 -16.35
C MET A 71 5.55 -8.93 -14.86
N ALA A 72 6.72 -9.43 -14.48
CA ALA A 72 7.34 -9.18 -13.19
C ALA A 72 8.79 -8.76 -13.41
N LEU A 73 9.25 -7.85 -12.53
CA LEU A 73 10.62 -7.38 -12.46
C LEU A 73 11.10 -7.66 -11.03
N ILE A 74 12.25 -8.31 -10.91
CA ILE A 74 12.90 -8.64 -9.64
C ILE A 74 14.31 -8.06 -9.74
N GLU A 75 14.62 -7.13 -8.85
CA GLU A 75 15.91 -6.44 -8.79
C GLU A 75 16.49 -6.61 -7.40
N LEU A 76 17.78 -6.94 -7.33
CA LEU A 76 18.54 -6.94 -6.09
C LEU A 76 19.02 -5.51 -5.83
N VAL A 77 18.67 -4.96 -4.69
CA VAL A 77 19.05 -3.60 -4.33
C VAL A 77 20.05 -3.62 -3.17
N ALA A 78 21.02 -2.70 -3.20
CA ALA A 78 22.02 -2.60 -2.14
C ALA A 78 21.47 -1.88 -0.89
N GLU A 79 20.46 -1.01 -1.09
CA GLU A 79 19.81 -0.22 -0.04
C GLU A 79 18.31 -0.18 -0.29
N GLU A 80 17.54 0.02 0.79
CA GLU A 80 16.09 0.16 0.70
C GLU A 80 15.70 1.35 -0.18
N LEU A 81 14.87 1.10 -1.19
CA LEU A 81 14.37 2.15 -2.08
C LEU A 81 13.29 2.98 -1.37
N SER A 82 13.38 4.30 -1.54
CA SER A 82 12.39 5.20 -0.94
C SER A 82 11.00 5.02 -1.56
N LEU A 83 9.95 5.26 -0.78
CA LEU A 83 8.56 5.23 -1.28
C LEU A 83 8.37 6.20 -2.46
N ASN A 84 9.02 7.38 -2.45
CA ASN A 84 8.94 8.32 -3.55
C ASN A 84 9.53 7.75 -4.86
N PHE A 85 10.65 7.05 -4.78
CA PHE A 85 11.23 6.37 -5.93
C PHE A 85 10.31 5.26 -6.46
N LEU A 86 9.83 4.37 -5.58
CA LEU A 86 8.90 3.30 -5.97
C LEU A 86 7.61 3.84 -6.58
N ALA A 87 7.07 4.93 -6.03
CA ALA A 87 5.90 5.60 -6.58
C ALA A 87 6.17 6.15 -7.99
N SER A 88 7.35 6.73 -8.24
CA SER A 88 7.74 7.28 -9.55
C SER A 88 7.76 6.22 -10.66
N LEU A 89 8.05 4.96 -10.33
CA LEU A 89 8.06 3.85 -11.29
C LEU A 89 6.67 3.52 -11.86
N VAL A 90 5.61 3.88 -11.14
CA VAL A 90 4.23 3.47 -11.47
C VAL A 90 3.27 4.65 -11.70
N GLU A 91 3.60 5.87 -11.27
CA GLU A 91 2.69 7.02 -11.26
C GLU A 91 2.08 7.36 -12.63
N SER A 92 2.79 7.11 -13.74
CA SER A 92 2.25 7.35 -15.09
C SER A 92 1.16 6.35 -15.51
N ARG A 93 1.04 5.23 -14.81
CA ARG A 93 0.17 4.10 -15.17
C ARG A 93 -1.09 4.01 -14.32
N VAL A 94 -1.16 4.75 -13.21
CA VAL A 94 -2.23 4.65 -12.20
C VAL A 94 -2.80 6.01 -11.86
N ASP A 95 -3.91 6.01 -11.14
CA ASP A 95 -4.57 7.22 -10.65
C ASP A 95 -4.32 7.43 -9.14
N ILE A 96 -4.04 6.34 -8.42
CA ILE A 96 -3.69 6.36 -6.99
C ILE A 96 -2.69 5.25 -6.66
N ILE A 97 -1.83 5.52 -5.68
CA ILE A 97 -0.89 4.57 -5.10
C ILE A 97 -1.24 4.37 -3.63
N LEU A 98 -1.53 3.13 -3.24
CA LEU A 98 -1.74 2.71 -1.86
C LEU A 98 -0.46 2.03 -1.36
N ALA A 99 0.14 2.57 -0.30
CA ALA A 99 1.37 2.04 0.27
C ALA A 99 1.07 1.33 1.59
N GLU A 100 1.13 0.00 1.62
CA GLU A 100 0.97 -0.78 2.85
C GLU A 100 2.26 -0.72 3.69
N GLY A 101 2.13 -0.26 4.92
CA GLY A 101 3.25 0.00 5.80
C GLY A 101 3.72 1.46 5.71
N TYR A 102 5.02 1.71 5.59
CA TYR A 102 5.60 3.05 5.47
C TYR A 102 5.17 4.04 6.56
N LYS A 103 5.04 3.58 7.80
CA LYS A 103 4.58 4.41 8.94
C LYS A 103 5.43 5.66 9.19
N ARG A 104 6.69 5.66 8.73
CA ARG A 104 7.62 6.79 8.87
C ARG A 104 7.62 7.74 7.66
N SER A 105 6.80 7.46 6.64
CA SER A 105 6.67 8.32 5.47
C SER A 105 6.00 9.66 5.82
N ASP A 106 6.28 10.68 5.03
CA ASP A 106 5.62 12.00 5.07
C ASP A 106 4.27 12.04 4.35
N LYS A 107 3.84 10.92 3.76
CA LYS A 107 2.59 10.83 3.00
C LYS A 107 1.37 10.75 3.95
N PRO A 108 0.19 11.21 3.48
CA PRO A 108 -1.06 11.03 4.22
C PRO A 108 -1.28 9.57 4.62
N LYS A 109 -1.76 9.35 5.83
CA LYS A 109 -1.92 8.02 6.40
C LYS A 109 -3.38 7.72 6.74
N ILE A 110 -3.80 6.51 6.47
CA ILE A 110 -5.02 5.90 7.02
C ILE A 110 -4.56 4.80 7.95
N GLU A 111 -4.88 4.90 9.24
CA GLU A 111 -4.49 3.89 10.21
C GLU A 111 -5.62 2.90 10.46
N ILE A 112 -5.29 1.62 10.34
CA ILE A 112 -6.17 0.52 10.70
C ILE A 112 -5.86 0.10 12.12
N SER A 113 -6.88 0.08 12.97
CA SER A 113 -6.78 -0.31 14.38
C SER A 113 -7.91 -1.26 14.76
N ARG A 114 -7.58 -2.25 15.60
CA ARG A 114 -8.55 -3.16 16.20
C ARG A 114 -8.43 -3.14 17.71
N SER A 115 -9.56 -3.13 18.39
CA SER A 115 -9.64 -3.11 19.84
C SER A 115 -8.88 -4.27 20.51
N GLU A 116 -8.87 -5.44 19.87
CA GLU A 116 -8.16 -6.64 20.32
C GLU A 116 -6.63 -6.52 20.33
N LEU A 117 -6.06 -5.59 19.54
CA LEU A 117 -4.62 -5.36 19.44
C LEU A 117 -4.14 -4.14 20.26
N GLY A 118 -4.99 -3.65 21.14
CA GLY A 118 -4.71 -2.55 22.07
C GLY A 118 -5.34 -1.23 21.68
N SER A 119 -5.09 -0.23 22.54
CA SER A 119 -5.81 1.04 22.50
C SER A 119 -5.03 2.19 21.85
N GLU A 120 -3.79 1.98 21.48
CA GLU A 120 -2.92 3.03 20.98
C GLU A 120 -2.76 2.95 19.48
N LEU A 121 -2.84 4.11 18.82
CA LEU A 121 -2.48 4.29 17.43
C LEU A 121 -0.96 4.44 17.27
N LEU A 122 -0.46 4.14 16.09
CA LEU A 122 0.95 4.30 15.75
C LEU A 122 1.27 5.72 15.32
N CYS A 123 0.29 6.43 14.78
CA CYS A 123 0.44 7.76 14.22
C CYS A 123 -0.23 8.81 15.12
N SER A 124 0.32 10.01 15.12
CA SER A 124 -0.31 11.18 15.73
C SER A 124 -1.43 11.71 14.83
N GLU A 125 -2.36 12.47 15.41
CA GLU A 125 -3.55 12.97 14.71
C GLU A 125 -3.20 13.78 13.45
N ASN A 126 -2.15 14.58 13.51
CA ASN A 126 -1.71 15.43 12.38
C ASN A 126 -1.10 14.65 11.20
N GLU A 127 -0.78 13.38 11.38
CA GLU A 127 -0.29 12.50 10.30
C GLU A 127 -1.42 11.75 9.61
N LEU A 128 -2.60 11.69 10.28
CA LEU A 128 -3.73 10.88 9.84
C LEU A 128 -4.70 11.68 8.98
N MET A 129 -5.13 11.09 7.88
CA MET A 129 -6.28 11.56 7.12
C MET A 129 -7.57 10.83 7.51
N ALA A 130 -7.46 9.63 8.09
CA ALA A 130 -8.59 8.85 8.59
C ALA A 130 -8.12 7.71 9.51
N ILE A 131 -9.07 7.16 10.25
CA ILE A 131 -8.93 5.94 11.06
C ILE A 131 -9.97 4.93 10.60
N VAL A 132 -9.55 3.67 10.42
CA VAL A 132 -10.43 2.54 10.14
C VAL A 132 -10.39 1.60 11.34
N SER A 133 -11.49 1.49 12.09
CA SER A 133 -11.47 0.78 13.36
C SER A 133 -12.85 0.27 13.79
N ASP A 134 -12.85 -0.72 14.70
CA ASP A 134 -14.03 -1.19 15.43
C ASP A 134 -14.34 -0.36 16.68
N ARG A 135 -13.65 0.76 16.89
CA ARG A 135 -13.86 1.66 18.03
C ARG A 135 -13.59 3.11 17.64
N GLN A 136 -14.01 4.05 18.48
CA GLN A 136 -13.75 5.48 18.33
C GLN A 136 -12.45 5.89 19.02
N PHE A 137 -11.80 6.91 18.45
CA PHE A 137 -10.65 7.60 19.01
C PHE A 137 -10.98 9.08 19.20
N PRO A 138 -10.36 9.77 20.18
CA PRO A 138 -10.62 11.19 20.44
C PRO A 138 -9.86 12.09 19.45
N PHE A 139 -9.86 11.74 18.16
CA PHE A 139 -9.19 12.47 17.09
C PHE A 139 -10.23 13.09 16.16
N ALA A 140 -9.96 14.29 15.67
CA ALA A 140 -10.85 15.06 14.80
C ALA A 140 -10.73 14.64 13.30
N VAL A 141 -10.28 13.44 13.03
CA VAL A 141 -10.21 12.88 11.67
C VAL A 141 -11.40 11.95 11.39
N PRO A 142 -11.79 11.73 10.14
CA PRO A 142 -12.83 10.78 9.78
C PRO A 142 -12.57 9.37 10.33
N HIS A 143 -13.62 8.73 10.84
CA HIS A 143 -13.60 7.35 11.34
C HIS A 143 -14.51 6.48 10.50
N PHE A 144 -13.98 5.34 10.09
CA PHE A 144 -14.68 4.33 9.28
C PHE A 144 -14.68 2.98 9.98
N ALA A 145 -15.71 2.18 9.76
CA ALA A 145 -15.74 0.80 10.21
C ALA A 145 -14.72 -0.06 9.41
N LEU A 146 -14.33 -1.21 9.97
CA LEU A 146 -13.35 -2.13 9.38
C LEU A 146 -13.77 -2.72 8.02
N ASP A 147 -15.03 -2.62 7.67
CA ASP A 147 -15.61 -3.07 6.40
C ASP A 147 -16.07 -1.92 5.49
N ASP A 148 -15.93 -0.66 5.93
CA ASP A 148 -16.37 0.51 5.17
C ASP A 148 -15.32 0.98 4.15
N ALA A 149 -15.00 0.12 3.21
CA ALA A 149 -14.14 0.47 2.08
C ALA A 149 -14.76 1.53 1.15
N ALA A 150 -16.10 1.60 1.08
CA ALA A 150 -16.81 2.57 0.26
C ALA A 150 -16.63 3.99 0.81
N GLY A 151 -16.82 4.19 2.12
CA GLY A 151 -16.59 5.49 2.77
C GLY A 151 -15.14 5.97 2.64
N VAL A 152 -14.17 5.05 2.78
CA VAL A 152 -12.76 5.39 2.55
C VAL A 152 -12.49 5.75 1.08
N ALA A 153 -13.12 5.07 0.12
CA ALA A 153 -12.99 5.41 -1.29
C ALA A 153 -13.63 6.79 -1.60
N ASP A 154 -14.73 7.17 -0.91
CA ASP A 154 -15.29 8.52 -1.01
C ASP A 154 -14.31 9.59 -0.52
N LEU A 155 -13.65 9.33 0.60
CA LEU A 155 -12.59 10.21 1.13
C LEU A 155 -11.42 10.38 0.17
N LEU A 156 -11.02 9.32 -0.54
CA LEU A 156 -9.89 9.33 -1.47
C LEU A 156 -10.21 9.97 -2.82
N THR A 157 -11.47 9.98 -3.24
CA THR A 157 -11.91 10.47 -4.56
C THR A 157 -11.43 11.90 -4.85
N PRO A 158 -11.64 12.90 -3.99
CA PRO A 158 -11.17 14.27 -4.26
C PRO A 158 -9.65 14.35 -4.41
N LEU A 159 -8.89 13.58 -3.63
CA LEU A 159 -7.43 13.55 -3.70
C LEU A 159 -6.94 12.96 -5.04
N ILE A 160 -7.62 11.92 -5.52
CA ILE A 160 -7.31 11.32 -6.81
C ILE A 160 -7.58 12.30 -7.94
N GLU A 161 -8.72 13.00 -7.91
CA GLU A 161 -9.12 13.90 -8.98
C GLU A 161 -8.26 15.17 -9.05
N GLN A 162 -7.80 15.68 -7.92
CA GLN A 162 -6.86 16.81 -7.88
C GLN A 162 -5.46 16.44 -8.41
N SER A 163 -5.10 15.15 -8.40
CA SER A 163 -3.79 14.65 -8.83
C SER A 163 -3.77 14.13 -10.28
N ARG A 164 -4.91 14.14 -10.96
CA ARG A 164 -5.02 13.72 -12.38
C ARG A 164 -4.45 14.77 -13.32
#